data_b4155c85c30ce25e96d0d6bff86a2e49
#
_entry.id   b4155c85c30ce25e96d0d6bff86a2e49
#
_cell.length_a   1.000
_cell.length_b   1.000
_cell.length_c   1.000
_cell.angle_alpha   90.00
_cell.angle_beta   90.00
_cell.angle_gamma   90.00
#
_symmetry.space_group_name_H-M   'P 1'
#
loop_
_entity.id
_entity.type
_entity.pdbx_description
1 polymer ?
#
loop_
_entity_poly.entity_id
_entity_poly.type
_entity_poly.pdbx_seq_one_letter_code
_entity_poly.pdbx_strand_id
1 'polypeptide(L)'
;MARRHMAALAALFLAIPLTASAEEIVVSNYGVTTNGMPYAVAMAKGFFKQQGADVTGILSSDGGGTTVRTLLGGNLAYGEINPTATVTAIQSGADLKIVSDNVQTVAEFIWAVKPDSPIKTAADLKGKKIGYTNPRSTSQALAILVLEKAGLKPEDAELVKTGGFGEGIVALDLGAVDITPIPEPLWSQHQAKYRSVVRASDLLPPLDNVVGVTTAKAAASRGDFIRAVIRARRQAVDFMYANPDESADIIAKAYNLSSQVARSAVRNLLGSHEKSGVRYWSAGEINLKAMNEMMRAQKIVGALKTDPDWSKIIDESFLPDDLKRKTQ
;
A
#
# COMPACT_ATOMS: atom_id res chain seq x y z
N MET A 1 38.61 -19.62 -68.59
CA MET A 1 38.54 -19.92 -67.13
C MET A 1 38.30 -18.62 -66.37
N ALA A 2 37.12 -18.33 -66.01
CA ALA A 2 36.74 -17.11 -65.31
C ALA A 2 36.36 -17.47 -63.83
N ARG A 3 37.16 -17.02 -62.85
CA ARG A 3 36.93 -17.18 -61.44
C ARG A 3 35.98 -16.07 -60.96
N ARG A 4 34.77 -16.45 -60.60
CA ARG A 4 33.79 -15.57 -59.89
C ARG A 4 34.20 -15.51 -58.41
N HIS A 5 34.53 -14.32 -57.90
CA HIS A 5 34.62 -14.04 -56.46
C HIS A 5 33.25 -13.70 -55.94
N MET A 6 32.68 -14.58 -55.10
CA MET A 6 31.51 -14.26 -54.27
C MET A 6 32.00 -13.50 -53.02
N ALA A 7 31.66 -12.21 -52.92
CA ALA A 7 31.85 -11.44 -51.71
C ALA A 7 30.63 -11.71 -50.75
N ALA A 8 30.91 -12.33 -49.62
CA ALA A 8 29.91 -12.49 -48.56
C ALA A 8 29.80 -11.18 -47.76
N LEU A 9 28.64 -10.50 -47.89
CA LEU A 9 28.29 -9.36 -47.02
C LEU A 9 27.88 -9.90 -45.67
N ALA A 10 28.73 -9.75 -44.66
CA ALA A 10 28.32 -9.98 -43.25
C ALA A 10 27.56 -8.78 -42.74
N ALA A 11 26.23 -8.96 -42.54
CA ALA A 11 25.38 -7.96 -41.90
C ALA A 11 25.69 -7.95 -40.41
N LEU A 12 26.39 -6.91 -39.96
CA LEU A 12 26.63 -6.64 -38.54
C LEU A 12 25.32 -6.07 -37.94
N PHE A 13 24.54 -6.89 -37.22
CA PHE A 13 23.43 -6.40 -36.39
C PHE A 13 24.05 -5.64 -35.21
N LEU A 14 24.08 -4.30 -35.28
CA LEU A 14 24.26 -3.47 -34.10
C LEU A 14 23.01 -3.63 -33.21
N ALA A 15 23.19 -4.39 -32.13
CA ALA A 15 22.26 -4.34 -31.02
C ALA A 15 22.32 -2.93 -30.38
N ILE A 16 21.38 -2.06 -30.73
CA ILE A 16 21.20 -0.78 -30.04
C ILE A 16 20.77 -1.14 -28.62
N PRO A 17 21.54 -0.80 -27.56
CA PRO A 17 21.06 -0.98 -26.21
C PRO A 17 19.82 -0.12 -26.07
N LEU A 18 18.66 -0.73 -25.77
CA LEU A 18 17.50 0.00 -25.25
C LEU A 18 17.97 0.66 -23.95
N THR A 19 18.32 1.93 -24.02
CA THR A 19 18.52 2.73 -22.81
C THR A 19 17.16 2.83 -22.13
N ALA A 20 17.03 2.15 -20.98
CA ALA A 20 15.88 2.34 -20.12
C ALA A 20 15.77 3.84 -19.84
N SER A 21 14.63 4.46 -20.18
CA SER A 21 14.39 5.86 -19.86
C SER A 21 14.40 6.01 -18.34
N ALA A 22 15.18 6.95 -17.83
CA ALA A 22 15.20 7.29 -16.42
C ALA A 22 13.84 7.85 -16.03
N GLU A 23 13.15 7.21 -15.11
CA GLU A 23 11.79 7.56 -14.73
C GLU A 23 11.62 7.60 -13.20
N GLU A 24 10.68 8.44 -12.76
CA GLU A 24 10.21 8.44 -11.37
C GLU A 24 8.92 7.61 -11.25
N ILE A 25 8.67 7.10 -10.06
CA ILE A 25 7.37 6.51 -9.67
C ILE A 25 6.76 7.36 -8.57
N VAL A 26 5.43 7.30 -8.40
CA VAL A 26 4.75 7.99 -7.29
C VAL A 26 4.19 6.99 -6.29
N VAL A 27 4.42 7.24 -5.00
CA VAL A 27 3.92 6.40 -3.89
C VAL A 27 3.20 7.28 -2.88
N SER A 28 1.96 6.92 -2.56
CA SER A 28 1.18 7.66 -1.55
C SER A 28 1.88 7.65 -0.20
N ASN A 29 2.11 8.85 0.37
CA ASN A 29 2.75 9.05 1.67
C ASN A 29 4.09 8.31 1.83
N TYR A 30 4.91 8.26 0.76
CA TYR A 30 6.25 7.67 0.84
C TYR A 30 7.09 8.40 1.90
N GLY A 31 7.81 7.64 2.70
CA GLY A 31 8.57 8.16 3.83
C GLY A 31 7.75 8.37 5.13
N VAL A 32 6.43 8.21 5.07
CA VAL A 32 5.51 8.41 6.21
C VAL A 32 4.78 7.12 6.59
N THR A 33 4.20 6.43 5.61
CA THR A 33 3.44 5.18 5.81
C THR A 33 4.24 3.95 5.39
N THR A 34 3.80 2.79 5.82
CA THR A 34 4.55 1.54 5.66
C THR A 34 4.46 0.90 4.29
N ASN A 35 3.44 1.25 3.50
CA ASN A 35 3.19 0.65 2.19
C ASN A 35 4.37 0.85 1.21
N GLY A 36 5.01 2.01 1.24
CA GLY A 36 6.14 2.33 0.36
C GLY A 36 7.51 1.74 0.78
N MET A 37 7.61 1.06 1.93
CA MET A 37 8.88 0.51 2.44
C MET A 37 9.57 -0.46 1.47
N PRO A 38 8.87 -1.34 0.72
CA PRO A 38 9.51 -2.19 -0.29
C PRO A 38 10.24 -1.41 -1.38
N TYR A 39 9.76 -0.23 -1.76
CA TYR A 39 10.45 0.59 -2.76
C TYR A 39 11.74 1.21 -2.22
N ALA A 40 11.78 1.57 -0.94
CA ALA A 40 13.02 2.02 -0.29
C ALA A 40 14.08 0.90 -0.31
N VAL A 41 13.66 -0.33 -0.02
CA VAL A 41 14.54 -1.51 -0.10
C VAL A 41 14.97 -1.77 -1.54
N ALA A 42 14.04 -1.71 -2.51
CA ALA A 42 14.35 -1.89 -3.93
C ALA A 42 15.38 -0.86 -4.45
N MET A 43 15.24 0.40 -4.04
CA MET A 43 16.21 1.47 -4.37
C MET A 43 17.58 1.17 -3.76
N ALA A 44 17.64 0.91 -2.45
CA ALA A 44 18.90 0.70 -1.74
C ALA A 44 19.66 -0.55 -2.21
N LYS A 45 18.94 -1.62 -2.58
CA LYS A 45 19.52 -2.89 -3.06
C LYS A 45 19.76 -2.91 -4.57
N GLY A 46 19.36 -1.85 -5.29
CA GLY A 46 19.51 -1.78 -6.75
C GLY A 46 18.60 -2.74 -7.53
N PHE A 47 17.50 -3.21 -6.93
CA PHE A 47 16.61 -4.19 -7.55
C PHE A 47 15.89 -3.64 -8.78
N PHE A 48 15.61 -2.35 -8.86
CA PHE A 48 15.06 -1.73 -10.05
C PHE A 48 15.97 -1.94 -11.26
N LYS A 49 17.25 -1.61 -11.14
CA LYS A 49 18.24 -1.81 -12.23
C LYS A 49 18.42 -3.28 -12.57
N GLN A 50 18.43 -4.17 -11.59
CA GLN A 50 18.52 -5.62 -11.80
C GLN A 50 17.33 -6.15 -12.63
N GLN A 51 16.16 -5.55 -12.47
CA GLN A 51 14.95 -5.93 -13.21
C GLN A 51 14.76 -5.16 -14.52
N GLY A 52 15.66 -4.22 -14.86
CA GLY A 52 15.60 -3.46 -16.09
C GLY A 52 14.81 -2.15 -16.04
N ALA A 53 14.49 -1.64 -14.84
CA ALA A 53 13.92 -0.31 -14.65
C ALA A 53 14.98 0.68 -14.14
N ASP A 54 15.11 1.84 -14.79
CA ASP A 54 15.95 2.95 -14.30
C ASP A 54 15.07 3.92 -13.49
N VAL A 55 14.67 3.48 -12.28
CA VAL A 55 13.94 4.34 -11.35
C VAL A 55 14.93 5.29 -10.68
N THR A 56 14.77 6.59 -10.95
CA THR A 56 15.66 7.65 -10.46
C THR A 56 15.16 8.32 -9.19
N GLY A 57 13.86 8.19 -8.88
CA GLY A 57 13.25 8.78 -7.70
C GLY A 57 11.88 8.21 -7.38
N ILE A 58 11.47 8.40 -6.12
CA ILE A 58 10.15 8.06 -5.63
C ILE A 58 9.50 9.35 -5.14
N LEU A 59 8.49 9.82 -5.88
CA LEU A 59 7.71 10.98 -5.51
C LEU A 59 6.74 10.61 -4.39
N SER A 60 6.76 11.37 -3.30
CA SER A 60 5.74 11.29 -2.27
C SER A 60 4.57 12.21 -2.59
N SER A 61 3.36 11.79 -2.25
CA SER A 61 2.16 12.63 -2.38
C SER A 61 1.15 12.34 -1.28
N ASP A 62 0.44 13.38 -0.82
CA ASP A 62 -0.47 13.29 0.31
C ASP A 62 -1.80 12.63 -0.07
N GLY A 63 -1.92 11.33 0.20
CA GLY A 63 -3.13 10.54 0.04
C GLY A 63 -3.53 10.23 -1.39
N GLY A 64 -4.45 9.30 -1.55
CA GLY A 64 -4.76 8.65 -2.83
C GLY A 64 -5.22 9.60 -3.94
N GLY A 65 -6.07 10.59 -3.65
CA GLY A 65 -6.55 11.53 -4.66
C GLY A 65 -5.43 12.44 -5.21
N THR A 66 -4.48 12.85 -4.38
CA THR A 66 -3.30 13.61 -4.81
C THR A 66 -2.36 12.73 -5.62
N THR A 67 -2.17 11.47 -5.19
CA THR A 67 -1.34 10.51 -5.92
C THR A 67 -1.89 10.23 -7.32
N VAL A 68 -3.22 10.09 -7.47
CA VAL A 68 -3.86 9.99 -8.80
C VAL A 68 -3.53 11.22 -9.67
N ARG A 69 -3.66 12.42 -9.12
CA ARG A 69 -3.35 13.65 -9.88
C ARG A 69 -1.86 13.72 -10.26
N THR A 70 -0.96 13.33 -9.37
CA THR A 70 0.49 13.29 -9.64
C THR A 70 0.80 12.26 -10.72
N LEU A 71 0.21 11.06 -10.65
CA LEU A 71 0.38 10.02 -11.67
C LEU A 71 -0.04 10.52 -13.07
N LEU A 72 -1.25 11.11 -13.16
CA LEU A 72 -1.82 11.59 -14.42
C LEU A 72 -1.09 12.83 -14.95
N GLY A 73 -0.88 13.84 -14.09
CA GLY A 73 -0.27 15.12 -14.45
C GLY A 73 1.23 15.03 -14.73
N GLY A 74 1.94 14.14 -14.01
CA GLY A 74 3.37 13.87 -14.20
C GLY A 74 3.67 12.92 -15.36
N ASN A 75 2.65 12.38 -16.03
CA ASN A 75 2.80 11.36 -17.07
C ASN A 75 3.67 10.17 -16.62
N LEU A 76 3.55 9.79 -15.33
CA LEU A 76 4.32 8.70 -14.75
C LEU A 76 3.81 7.34 -15.21
N ALA A 77 4.69 6.36 -15.28
CA ALA A 77 4.31 5.01 -15.73
C ALA A 77 3.67 4.18 -14.61
N TYR A 78 4.02 4.46 -13.36
CA TYR A 78 3.58 3.65 -12.23
C TYR A 78 3.33 4.51 -10.99
N GLY A 79 2.24 4.17 -10.28
CA GLY A 79 1.92 4.75 -8.97
C GLY A 79 1.45 3.69 -8.00
N GLU A 80 1.69 3.91 -6.71
CA GLU A 80 1.13 3.11 -5.63
C GLU A 80 0.06 3.93 -4.90
N ILE A 81 -1.18 3.47 -4.96
CA ILE A 81 -2.37 4.27 -4.63
C ILE A 81 -3.36 3.42 -3.82
N ASN A 82 -4.12 4.07 -2.93
CA ASN A 82 -5.26 3.45 -2.28
C ASN A 82 -6.30 3.00 -3.32
N PRO A 83 -6.87 1.77 -3.22
CA PRO A 83 -7.81 1.23 -4.22
C PRO A 83 -9.08 2.06 -4.35
N THR A 84 -9.59 2.63 -3.25
CA THR A 84 -10.80 3.48 -3.28
C THR A 84 -10.59 4.73 -4.12
N ALA A 85 -9.44 5.40 -3.97
CA ALA A 85 -9.11 6.58 -4.77
C ALA A 85 -8.94 6.21 -6.25
N THR A 86 -8.33 5.05 -6.55
CA THR A 86 -8.19 4.54 -7.91
C THR A 86 -9.55 4.27 -8.54
N VAL A 87 -10.44 3.51 -7.86
CA VAL A 87 -11.79 3.20 -8.34
C VAL A 87 -12.61 4.47 -8.54
N THR A 88 -12.56 5.40 -7.58
CA THR A 88 -13.30 6.68 -7.68
C THR A 88 -12.82 7.51 -8.86
N ALA A 89 -11.51 7.56 -9.13
CA ALA A 89 -10.96 8.24 -10.29
C ALA A 89 -11.42 7.60 -11.61
N ILE A 90 -11.40 6.27 -11.70
CA ILE A 90 -11.90 5.53 -12.86
C ILE A 90 -13.38 5.79 -13.09
N GLN A 91 -14.21 5.74 -12.05
CA GLN A 91 -15.64 6.07 -12.12
C GLN A 91 -15.91 7.52 -12.53
N SER A 92 -14.92 8.40 -12.30
CA SER A 92 -14.94 9.81 -12.74
C SER A 92 -14.35 10.02 -14.15
N GLY A 93 -14.00 8.95 -14.87
CA GLY A 93 -13.49 8.99 -16.24
C GLY A 93 -11.97 8.95 -16.39
N ALA A 94 -11.21 8.72 -15.32
CA ALA A 94 -9.77 8.53 -15.45
C ALA A 94 -9.45 7.17 -16.08
N ASP A 95 -8.54 7.16 -17.06
CA ASP A 95 -8.12 5.95 -17.75
C ASP A 95 -6.96 5.29 -17.01
N LEU A 96 -7.29 4.57 -15.94
CA LEU A 96 -6.36 3.89 -15.05
C LEU A 96 -6.60 2.37 -15.08
N LYS A 97 -5.53 1.62 -14.81
CA LYS A 97 -5.54 0.17 -14.59
C LYS A 97 -4.83 -0.17 -13.27
N ILE A 98 -5.40 -1.12 -12.52
CA ILE A 98 -4.72 -1.78 -11.41
C ILE A 98 -3.88 -2.91 -12.00
N VAL A 99 -2.58 -2.91 -11.72
CA VAL A 99 -1.62 -3.86 -12.31
C VAL A 99 -0.94 -4.75 -11.26
N SER A 100 -1.14 -4.47 -9.99
CA SER A 100 -0.70 -5.31 -8.87
C SER A 100 -1.48 -4.96 -7.60
N ASP A 101 -1.59 -5.91 -6.68
CA ASP A 101 -2.16 -5.71 -5.35
C ASP A 101 -1.02 -5.76 -4.34
N ASN A 102 -0.72 -4.65 -3.69
CA ASN A 102 0.55 -4.44 -3.01
C ASN A 102 0.46 -4.58 -1.49
N VAL A 103 -0.67 -4.23 -0.88
CA VAL A 103 -0.91 -4.35 0.57
C VAL A 103 -2.33 -4.86 0.79
N GLN A 104 -2.45 -6.13 1.12
CA GLN A 104 -3.72 -6.86 1.15
C GLN A 104 -4.39 -6.88 2.53
N THR A 105 -3.81 -6.24 3.52
CA THR A 105 -4.34 -6.16 4.88
C THR A 105 -4.22 -4.75 5.44
N VAL A 106 -4.89 -4.50 6.56
CA VAL A 106 -4.81 -3.26 7.33
C VAL A 106 -4.08 -3.47 8.66
N ALA A 107 -3.08 -4.36 8.65
CA ALA A 107 -2.35 -4.77 9.85
C ALA A 107 -1.54 -3.64 10.49
N GLU A 108 -1.25 -2.57 9.76
CA GLU A 108 -0.60 -1.38 10.29
C GLU A 108 -1.46 -0.62 11.30
N PHE A 109 -2.79 -0.81 11.32
CA PHE A 109 -3.69 -0.06 12.20
C PHE A 109 -3.82 -0.71 13.58
N ILE A 110 -3.49 0.06 14.60
CA ILE A 110 -3.63 -0.30 16.01
C ILE A 110 -4.52 0.74 16.69
N TRP A 111 -5.63 0.32 17.32
CA TRP A 111 -6.40 1.19 18.18
C TRP A 111 -5.80 1.20 19.58
N ALA A 112 -5.42 2.37 20.03
CA ALA A 112 -4.68 2.57 21.27
C ALA A 112 -5.40 3.50 22.22
N VAL A 113 -5.17 3.27 23.51
CA VAL A 113 -5.69 4.01 24.63
C VAL A 113 -4.57 4.45 25.57
N LYS A 114 -4.86 5.34 26.50
CA LYS A 114 -3.95 5.63 27.63
C LYS A 114 -3.74 4.37 28.47
N PRO A 115 -2.59 4.22 29.16
CA PRO A 115 -2.27 3.01 29.91
C PRO A 115 -3.31 2.65 31.00
N ASP A 116 -3.88 3.64 31.64
CA ASP A 116 -4.88 3.55 32.73
C ASP A 116 -6.32 3.43 32.25
N SER A 117 -6.57 3.45 30.93
CA SER A 117 -7.91 3.36 30.35
C SER A 117 -8.62 2.07 30.76
N PRO A 118 -9.93 2.13 31.10
CA PRO A 118 -10.74 0.96 31.43
C PRO A 118 -11.06 0.10 30.18
N ILE A 119 -10.89 0.62 28.96
CA ILE A 119 -11.16 -0.10 27.71
C ILE A 119 -10.10 -1.20 27.54
N LYS A 120 -10.53 -2.47 27.55
CA LYS A 120 -9.64 -3.65 27.40
C LYS A 120 -9.84 -4.37 26.08
N THR A 121 -11.05 -4.34 25.53
CA THR A 121 -11.47 -5.05 24.32
C THR A 121 -12.31 -4.15 23.42
N ALA A 122 -12.61 -4.59 22.20
CA ALA A 122 -13.49 -3.87 21.30
C ALA A 122 -14.96 -3.79 21.84
N ALA A 123 -15.38 -4.72 22.68
CA ALA A 123 -16.72 -4.69 23.29
C ALA A 123 -16.88 -3.51 24.27
N ASP A 124 -15.78 -3.03 24.86
CA ASP A 124 -15.80 -1.89 25.80
C ASP A 124 -15.96 -0.54 25.09
N LEU A 125 -16.07 -0.54 23.76
CA LEU A 125 -16.24 0.69 22.97
C LEU A 125 -17.63 1.28 23.02
N LYS A 126 -18.62 0.58 23.59
CA LYS A 126 -19.98 1.11 23.78
C LYS A 126 -19.96 2.39 24.61
N GLY A 127 -20.55 3.47 24.08
CA GLY A 127 -20.58 4.79 24.71
C GLY A 127 -19.26 5.54 24.74
N LYS A 128 -18.22 5.06 23.99
CA LYS A 128 -16.90 5.68 23.95
C LYS A 128 -16.72 6.59 22.75
N LYS A 129 -15.80 7.54 22.87
CA LYS A 129 -15.37 8.43 21.81
C LYS A 129 -14.23 7.80 21.03
N ILE A 130 -14.47 7.44 19.75
CA ILE A 130 -13.51 6.78 18.88
C ILE A 130 -12.99 7.79 17.87
N GLY A 131 -11.68 8.07 17.93
CA GLY A 131 -11.02 8.94 16.97
C GLY A 131 -10.95 8.31 15.57
N TYR A 132 -11.07 9.14 14.53
CA TYR A 132 -10.75 8.81 13.15
C TYR A 132 -10.24 10.06 12.42
N THR A 133 -9.48 9.90 11.34
CA THR A 133 -8.84 11.06 10.70
C THR A 133 -9.84 12.02 10.06
N ASN A 134 -10.46 11.64 8.95
CA ASN A 134 -11.38 12.49 8.20
C ASN A 134 -12.61 11.71 7.73
N PRO A 135 -13.73 12.37 7.47
CA PRO A 135 -14.89 11.74 6.84
C PRO A 135 -14.52 11.01 5.55
N ARG A 136 -15.06 9.80 5.37
CA ARG A 136 -14.81 8.91 4.23
C ARG A 136 -13.38 8.38 4.15
N SER A 137 -12.62 8.44 5.25
CA SER A 137 -11.29 7.84 5.32
C SER A 137 -11.34 6.34 5.60
N THR A 138 -10.23 5.65 5.31
CA THR A 138 -10.05 4.26 5.72
C THR A 138 -10.18 4.12 7.24
N SER A 139 -9.63 5.03 8.04
CA SER A 139 -9.71 4.94 9.50
C SER A 139 -11.14 5.05 10.04
N GLN A 140 -12.01 5.84 9.37
CA GLN A 140 -13.45 5.87 9.72
C GLN A 140 -14.13 4.53 9.39
N ALA A 141 -13.89 4.01 8.19
CA ALA A 141 -14.46 2.72 7.78
C ALA A 141 -14.02 1.59 8.71
N LEU A 142 -12.74 1.53 9.06
CA LEU A 142 -12.20 0.52 9.96
C LEU A 142 -12.75 0.66 11.39
N ALA A 143 -12.98 1.88 11.90
CA ALA A 143 -13.59 2.08 13.21
C ALA A 143 -15.01 1.48 13.25
N ILE A 144 -15.80 1.67 12.19
CA ILE A 144 -17.13 1.05 12.06
C ILE A 144 -17.03 -0.47 11.99
N LEU A 145 -16.10 -1.01 11.20
CA LEU A 145 -15.92 -2.47 11.12
C LEU A 145 -15.46 -3.08 12.45
N VAL A 146 -14.67 -2.36 13.25
CA VAL A 146 -14.27 -2.80 14.60
C VAL A 146 -15.51 -2.88 15.52
N LEU A 147 -16.39 -1.87 15.47
CA LEU A 147 -17.65 -1.89 16.19
C LEU A 147 -18.54 -3.07 15.75
N GLU A 148 -18.75 -3.27 14.44
CA GLU A 148 -19.53 -4.40 13.92
C GLU A 148 -18.98 -5.75 14.41
N LYS A 149 -17.66 -5.93 14.41
CA LYS A 149 -17.02 -7.16 14.90
C LYS A 149 -17.17 -7.37 16.40
N ALA A 150 -17.32 -6.29 17.15
CA ALA A 150 -17.62 -6.34 18.58
C ALA A 150 -19.12 -6.54 18.88
N GLY A 151 -19.98 -6.68 17.86
CA GLY A 151 -21.44 -6.80 18.00
C GLY A 151 -22.12 -5.46 18.34
N LEU A 152 -21.45 -4.34 18.07
CA LEU A 152 -21.95 -2.99 18.29
C LEU A 152 -22.37 -2.36 16.96
N LYS A 153 -23.28 -1.41 17.04
CA LYS A 153 -23.68 -0.57 15.90
C LYS A 153 -22.85 0.72 15.90
N PRO A 154 -22.70 1.41 14.76
CA PRO A 154 -21.99 2.70 14.71
C PRO A 154 -22.53 3.73 15.71
N GLU A 155 -23.84 3.76 15.95
CA GLU A 155 -24.49 4.65 16.91
C GLU A 155 -24.30 4.27 18.39
N ASP A 156 -23.74 3.09 18.68
CA ASP A 156 -23.39 2.70 20.06
C ASP A 156 -22.11 3.40 20.55
N ALA A 157 -21.39 4.14 19.69
CA ALA A 157 -20.20 4.91 20.03
C ALA A 157 -20.21 6.29 19.36
N GLU A 158 -19.44 7.23 19.88
CA GLU A 158 -19.28 8.55 19.28
C GLU A 158 -18.02 8.54 18.37
N LEU A 159 -18.21 8.66 17.05
CA LEU A 159 -17.11 8.78 16.11
C LEU A 159 -16.65 10.24 16.01
N VAL A 160 -15.40 10.53 16.41
CA VAL A 160 -14.86 11.89 16.50
C VAL A 160 -13.80 12.10 15.41
N LYS A 161 -14.03 13.10 14.55
CA LYS A 161 -13.03 13.54 13.56
C LYS A 161 -11.85 14.20 14.26
N THR A 162 -10.64 13.71 14.05
CA THR A 162 -9.41 14.27 14.64
C THR A 162 -8.56 15.07 13.65
N GLY A 163 -8.69 14.83 12.34
CA GLY A 163 -7.93 15.51 11.30
C GLY A 163 -6.79 14.65 10.71
N GLY A 164 -5.98 14.06 11.57
CA GLY A 164 -4.88 13.17 11.20
C GLY A 164 -4.55 12.19 12.32
N PHE A 165 -3.55 11.34 12.12
CA PHE A 165 -3.13 10.37 13.15
C PHE A 165 -2.36 11.04 14.30
N GLY A 166 -1.52 12.05 14.00
CA GLY A 166 -0.85 12.85 15.03
C GLY A 166 -1.83 13.63 15.88
N GLU A 167 -2.80 14.28 15.26
CA GLU A 167 -3.89 15.00 15.92
C GLU A 167 -4.78 14.04 16.73
N GLY A 168 -4.96 12.80 16.25
CA GLY A 168 -5.64 11.75 17.00
C GLY A 168 -4.93 11.39 18.30
N ILE A 169 -3.60 11.33 18.29
CA ILE A 169 -2.78 11.13 19.49
C ILE A 169 -2.94 12.31 20.47
N VAL A 170 -2.88 13.54 19.96
CA VAL A 170 -3.12 14.73 20.80
C VAL A 170 -4.53 14.72 21.38
N ALA A 171 -5.54 14.38 20.61
CA ALA A 171 -6.92 14.27 21.08
C ALA A 171 -7.08 13.20 22.18
N LEU A 172 -6.35 12.07 22.07
CA LEU A 172 -6.30 11.03 23.11
C LEU A 172 -5.63 11.55 24.39
N ASP A 173 -4.53 12.25 24.27
CA ASP A 173 -3.81 12.85 25.42
C ASP A 173 -4.69 13.86 26.18
N LEU A 174 -5.43 14.67 25.44
CA LEU A 174 -6.33 15.67 26.00
C LEU A 174 -7.68 15.08 26.51
N GLY A 175 -7.96 13.80 26.25
CA GLY A 175 -9.23 13.16 26.61
C GLY A 175 -10.41 13.58 25.72
N ALA A 176 -10.15 14.18 24.56
CA ALA A 176 -11.18 14.49 23.58
C ALA A 176 -11.69 13.22 22.88
N VAL A 177 -10.88 12.16 22.83
CA VAL A 177 -11.26 10.80 22.46
C VAL A 177 -10.77 9.80 23.50
N ASP A 178 -11.47 8.67 23.62
CA ASP A 178 -11.11 7.58 24.54
C ASP A 178 -10.14 6.59 23.92
N ILE A 179 -10.17 6.47 22.60
CA ILE A 179 -9.36 5.55 21.79
C ILE A 179 -9.15 6.15 20.40
N THR A 180 -7.98 5.94 19.82
CA THR A 180 -7.64 6.44 18.48
C THR A 180 -6.82 5.42 17.70
N PRO A 181 -6.94 5.36 16.34
CA PRO A 181 -6.06 4.55 15.52
C PRO A 181 -4.68 5.18 15.42
N ILE A 182 -3.65 4.40 15.66
CA ILE A 182 -2.23 4.77 15.49
C ILE A 182 -1.62 3.74 14.54
N PRO A 183 -1.39 4.08 13.26
CA PRO A 183 -0.79 3.15 12.32
C PRO A 183 0.74 3.03 12.51
N GLU A 184 1.33 1.93 12.00
CA GLU A 184 2.78 1.84 11.86
C GLU A 184 3.31 2.84 10.81
N PRO A 185 4.52 3.41 10.96
CA PRO A 185 5.47 3.21 12.06
C PRO A 185 5.21 4.09 13.29
N LEU A 186 4.15 4.92 13.26
CA LEU A 186 3.79 5.85 14.34
C LEU A 186 3.49 5.09 15.65
N TRP A 187 2.84 3.91 15.55
CA TRP A 187 2.63 3.04 16.71
C TRP A 187 3.97 2.64 17.36
N SER A 188 4.94 2.18 16.57
CA SER A 188 6.26 1.81 17.10
C SER A 188 7.02 2.97 17.74
N GLN A 189 6.73 4.22 17.34
CA GLN A 189 7.28 5.41 18.00
C GLN A 189 6.66 5.67 19.38
N HIS A 190 5.39 5.32 19.54
CA HIS A 190 4.58 5.71 20.70
C HIS A 190 4.16 4.54 21.60
N GLN A 191 4.45 3.29 21.24
CA GLN A 191 3.99 2.08 21.93
C GLN A 191 4.37 2.01 23.43
N ALA A 192 5.44 2.71 23.87
CA ALA A 192 5.79 2.79 25.28
C ALA A 192 4.85 3.70 26.10
N LYS A 193 4.14 4.62 25.43
CA LYS A 193 3.25 5.59 26.05
C LYS A 193 1.78 5.15 26.10
N TYR A 194 1.39 4.29 25.15
CA TYR A 194 -0.01 3.86 24.99
C TYR A 194 -0.15 2.35 25.05
N ARG A 195 -1.37 1.88 25.26
CA ARG A 195 -1.71 0.47 25.28
C ARG A 195 -2.58 0.13 24.07
N SER A 196 -2.19 -0.90 23.32
CA SER A 196 -2.99 -1.47 22.24
C SER A 196 -4.23 -2.16 22.81
N VAL A 197 -5.40 -1.89 22.22
CA VAL A 197 -6.67 -2.59 22.50
C VAL A 197 -7.04 -3.49 21.35
N VAL A 198 -6.97 -2.97 20.12
CA VAL A 198 -7.33 -3.69 18.90
C VAL A 198 -6.19 -3.54 17.90
N ARG A 199 -5.69 -4.66 17.39
CA ARG A 199 -4.91 -4.70 16.16
C ARG A 199 -5.86 -5.09 15.03
N ALA A 200 -5.90 -4.32 13.96
CA ALA A 200 -6.85 -4.55 12.87
C ALA A 200 -6.74 -5.97 12.30
N SER A 201 -5.52 -6.47 12.11
CA SER A 201 -5.25 -7.82 11.62
C SER A 201 -5.75 -8.95 12.53
N ASP A 202 -5.96 -8.66 13.81
CA ASP A 202 -6.43 -9.67 14.78
C ASP A 202 -7.96 -9.80 14.78
N LEU A 203 -8.65 -8.78 14.31
CA LEU A 203 -10.11 -8.68 14.39
C LEU A 203 -10.80 -8.65 13.02
N LEU A 204 -10.21 -7.97 12.05
CA LEU A 204 -10.79 -7.75 10.73
C LEU A 204 -10.27 -8.78 9.71
N PRO A 205 -11.07 -9.13 8.71
CA PRO A 205 -10.56 -9.90 7.58
C PRO A 205 -9.51 -9.11 6.80
N PRO A 206 -8.76 -9.74 5.89
CA PRO A 206 -7.95 -9.02 4.93
C PRO A 206 -8.77 -7.97 4.17
N LEU A 207 -8.29 -6.72 4.17
CA LEU A 207 -8.82 -5.59 3.41
C LEU A 207 -7.68 -4.99 2.61
N ASP A 208 -7.84 -4.95 1.28
CA ASP A 208 -6.83 -4.36 0.42
C ASP A 208 -6.70 -2.85 0.69
N ASN A 209 -5.49 -2.43 1.02
CA ASN A 209 -5.21 -1.03 1.35
C ASN A 209 -4.46 -0.29 0.25
N VAL A 210 -3.66 -0.98 -0.56
CA VAL A 210 -2.82 -0.32 -1.58
C VAL A 210 -2.60 -1.19 -2.80
N VAL A 211 -2.81 -0.59 -3.99
CA VAL A 211 -2.61 -1.22 -5.30
C VAL A 211 -1.57 -0.49 -6.13
N GLY A 212 -0.90 -1.23 -7.01
CA GLY A 212 -0.09 -0.66 -8.08
C GLY A 212 -0.98 -0.26 -9.26
N VAL A 213 -0.80 0.96 -9.75
CA VAL A 213 -1.66 1.58 -10.77
C VAL A 213 -0.82 2.14 -11.91
N THR A 214 -1.34 2.02 -13.12
CA THR A 214 -0.80 2.66 -14.32
C THR A 214 -1.91 3.35 -15.11
N THR A 215 -1.53 4.19 -16.08
CA THR A 215 -2.48 4.73 -17.07
C THR A 215 -2.54 3.81 -18.29
N ALA A 216 -3.66 3.77 -19.02
CA ALA A 216 -3.74 2.99 -20.27
C ALA A 216 -2.68 3.42 -21.29
N LYS A 217 -2.36 4.72 -21.36
CA LYS A 217 -1.26 5.24 -22.19
C LYS A 217 0.09 4.63 -21.79
N ALA A 218 0.43 4.63 -20.50
CA ALA A 218 1.68 4.06 -20.01
C ALA A 218 1.71 2.54 -20.17
N ALA A 219 0.59 1.86 -19.94
CA ALA A 219 0.44 0.42 -20.18
C ALA A 219 0.82 0.05 -21.62
N ALA A 220 0.35 0.82 -22.61
CA ALA A 220 0.62 0.58 -24.03
C ALA A 220 2.07 0.91 -24.45
N SER A 221 2.70 1.95 -23.86
CA SER A 221 4.00 2.47 -24.33
C SER A 221 5.18 2.16 -23.43
N ARG A 222 4.96 1.82 -22.14
CA ARG A 222 6.00 1.59 -21.12
C ARG A 222 5.76 0.29 -20.33
N GLY A 223 5.17 -0.70 -20.97
CA GLY A 223 4.81 -1.97 -20.32
C GLY A 223 6.01 -2.71 -19.72
N ASP A 224 7.18 -2.65 -20.34
CA ASP A 224 8.39 -3.30 -19.81
C ASP A 224 8.89 -2.63 -18.53
N PHE A 225 8.83 -1.29 -18.46
CA PHE A 225 9.14 -0.54 -17.23
C PHE A 225 8.19 -0.93 -16.09
N ILE A 226 6.88 -0.98 -16.35
CA ILE A 226 5.87 -1.35 -15.35
C ILE A 226 6.13 -2.77 -14.83
N ARG A 227 6.36 -3.74 -15.72
CA ARG A 227 6.72 -5.12 -15.35
C ARG A 227 7.99 -5.18 -14.51
N ALA A 228 9.00 -4.39 -14.88
CA ALA A 228 10.26 -4.31 -14.13
C ALA A 228 10.08 -3.72 -12.73
N VAL A 229 9.25 -2.68 -12.56
CA VAL A 229 8.91 -2.10 -11.25
C VAL A 229 8.20 -3.13 -10.36
N ILE A 230 7.22 -3.86 -10.89
CA ILE A 230 6.50 -4.91 -10.15
C ILE A 230 7.46 -6.02 -9.70
N ARG A 231 8.33 -6.51 -10.59
CA ARG A 231 9.34 -7.54 -10.24
C ARG A 231 10.33 -7.03 -9.20
N ALA A 232 10.80 -5.79 -9.32
CA ALA A 232 11.73 -5.19 -8.36
C ALA A 232 11.09 -5.05 -6.97
N ARG A 233 9.81 -4.63 -6.92
CA ARG A 233 9.05 -4.56 -5.67
C ARG A 233 8.88 -5.95 -5.05
N ARG A 234 8.48 -6.96 -5.84
CA ARG A 234 8.39 -8.35 -5.39
C ARG A 234 9.72 -8.82 -4.79
N GLN A 235 10.82 -8.61 -5.50
CA GLN A 235 12.16 -8.98 -5.02
C GLN A 235 12.49 -8.29 -3.69
N ALA A 236 12.10 -7.03 -3.52
CA ALA A 236 12.28 -6.31 -2.27
C ALA A 236 11.41 -6.89 -1.15
N VAL A 237 10.16 -7.25 -1.43
CA VAL A 237 9.27 -7.91 -0.46
C VAL A 237 9.86 -9.24 -0.01
N ASP A 238 10.29 -10.10 -0.93
CA ASP A 238 10.92 -11.39 -0.61
C ASP A 238 12.20 -11.18 0.22
N PHE A 239 13.00 -10.17 -0.13
CA PHE A 239 14.18 -9.78 0.65
C PHE A 239 13.82 -9.35 2.08
N MET A 240 12.75 -8.55 2.25
CA MET A 240 12.30 -8.07 3.56
C MET A 240 11.85 -9.21 4.47
N TYR A 241 11.13 -10.20 3.94
CA TYR A 241 10.74 -11.40 4.70
C TYR A 241 11.94 -12.27 5.06
N ALA A 242 12.96 -12.37 4.21
CA ALA A 242 14.17 -13.14 4.46
C ALA A 242 15.20 -12.42 5.36
N ASN A 243 15.26 -11.08 5.30
CA ASN A 243 16.27 -10.27 5.96
C ASN A 243 15.64 -9.07 6.69
N PRO A 244 14.81 -9.30 7.72
CA PRO A 244 14.02 -8.26 8.37
C PRO A 244 14.87 -7.15 9.01
N ASP A 245 16.01 -7.49 9.63
CA ASP A 245 16.86 -6.52 10.31
C ASP A 245 17.62 -5.62 9.33
N GLU A 246 18.19 -6.17 8.25
CA GLU A 246 18.81 -5.36 7.19
C GLU A 246 17.78 -4.46 6.49
N SER A 247 16.59 -4.98 6.25
CA SER A 247 15.49 -4.21 5.69
C SER A 247 15.09 -3.04 6.59
N ALA A 248 15.00 -3.27 7.89
CA ALA A 248 14.71 -2.23 8.86
C ALA A 248 15.80 -1.13 8.91
N ASP A 249 17.07 -1.50 8.80
CA ASP A 249 18.17 -0.53 8.75
C ASP A 249 18.13 0.33 7.47
N ILE A 250 17.77 -0.25 6.33
CA ILE A 250 17.54 0.48 5.08
C ILE A 250 16.36 1.45 5.23
N ILE A 251 15.24 0.96 5.76
CA ILE A 251 14.01 1.74 5.97
C ILE A 251 14.24 2.87 6.97
N ALA A 252 14.97 2.61 8.07
CA ALA A 252 15.34 3.64 9.04
C ALA A 252 16.01 4.84 8.37
N LYS A 253 16.95 4.57 7.48
CA LYS A 253 17.68 5.58 6.71
C LYS A 253 16.79 6.32 5.71
N ALA A 254 16.00 5.57 4.94
CA ALA A 254 15.14 6.15 3.91
C ALA A 254 13.98 6.99 4.49
N TYR A 255 13.47 6.61 5.66
CA TYR A 255 12.31 7.22 6.31
C TYR A 255 12.69 8.15 7.47
N ASN A 256 14.00 8.37 7.71
CA ASN A 256 14.50 9.15 8.84
C ASN A 256 13.91 8.69 10.19
N LEU A 257 13.87 7.38 10.42
CA LEU A 257 13.39 6.76 11.66
C LEU A 257 14.59 6.30 12.51
N SER A 258 14.40 6.17 13.83
CA SER A 258 15.38 5.44 14.62
C SER A 258 15.40 3.96 14.23
N SER A 259 16.55 3.29 14.32
CA SER A 259 16.67 1.86 14.02
C SER A 259 15.71 1.02 14.86
N GLN A 260 15.47 1.40 16.13
CA GLN A 260 14.52 0.71 17.00
C GLN A 260 13.08 0.78 16.47
N VAL A 261 12.64 1.97 16.06
CA VAL A 261 11.30 2.17 15.50
C VAL A 261 11.12 1.39 14.19
N ALA A 262 12.08 1.49 13.28
CA ALA A 262 12.02 0.78 12.01
C ALA A 262 11.99 -0.75 12.22
N ARG A 263 12.83 -1.30 13.10
CA ARG A 263 12.83 -2.74 13.42
C ARG A 263 11.53 -3.19 14.06
N SER A 264 10.96 -2.39 14.97
CA SER A 264 9.67 -2.70 15.58
C SER A 264 8.56 -2.72 14.53
N ALA A 265 8.45 -1.68 13.70
CA ALA A 265 7.43 -1.57 12.66
C ALA A 265 7.53 -2.71 11.62
N VAL A 266 8.73 -2.98 11.11
CA VAL A 266 8.96 -4.06 10.13
C VAL A 266 8.59 -5.41 10.73
N ARG A 267 9.04 -5.74 11.94
CA ARG A 267 8.72 -7.02 12.59
C ARG A 267 7.22 -7.18 12.86
N ASN A 268 6.55 -6.13 13.34
CA ASN A 268 5.11 -6.14 13.60
C ASN A 268 4.32 -6.46 12.31
N LEU A 269 4.73 -5.90 11.18
CA LEU A 269 4.04 -6.10 9.90
C LEU A 269 4.40 -7.45 9.25
N LEU A 270 5.67 -7.85 9.30
CA LEU A 270 6.08 -9.16 8.81
C LEU A 270 5.40 -10.31 9.58
N GLY A 271 5.24 -10.17 10.90
CA GLY A 271 4.57 -11.17 11.74
C GLY A 271 3.03 -11.18 11.63
N SER A 272 2.43 -10.14 11.00
CA SER A 272 0.96 -10.01 10.96
C SER A 272 0.26 -11.14 10.17
N HIS A 273 0.98 -11.83 9.27
CA HIS A 273 0.43 -12.93 8.48
C HIS A 273 0.16 -14.22 9.29
N GLU A 274 0.80 -14.39 10.45
CA GLU A 274 0.64 -15.59 11.28
C GLU A 274 -0.82 -15.83 11.69
N LYS A 275 -1.61 -14.77 11.87
CA LYS A 275 -3.03 -14.83 12.22
C LYS A 275 -3.95 -14.74 10.99
N SER A 276 -3.64 -13.85 10.06
CA SER A 276 -4.50 -13.59 8.90
C SER A 276 -4.33 -14.60 7.76
N GLY A 277 -3.19 -15.31 7.71
CA GLY A 277 -2.78 -16.14 6.57
C GLY A 277 -2.38 -15.34 5.34
N VAL A 278 -2.40 -13.99 5.41
CA VAL A 278 -2.10 -13.07 4.29
C VAL A 278 -0.95 -12.15 4.69
N ARG A 279 0.08 -12.08 3.85
CA ARG A 279 1.21 -11.16 4.05
C ARG A 279 0.75 -9.71 3.98
N TYR A 280 1.29 -8.85 4.83
CA TYR A 280 1.05 -7.41 4.75
C TYR A 280 1.51 -6.86 3.41
N TRP A 281 2.82 -6.94 3.12
CA TRP A 281 3.32 -6.69 1.78
C TRP A 281 3.21 -7.95 0.94
N SER A 282 2.36 -7.93 -0.07
CA SER A 282 2.18 -9.02 -1.03
C SER A 282 3.28 -9.00 -2.10
N ALA A 283 3.42 -10.08 -2.85
CA ALA A 283 4.29 -10.14 -4.02
C ALA A 283 3.69 -9.42 -5.25
N GLY A 284 2.41 -9.02 -5.19
CA GLY A 284 1.68 -8.32 -6.24
C GLY A 284 0.45 -9.09 -6.76
N GLU A 285 0.23 -10.33 -6.30
CA GLU A 285 -0.93 -11.15 -6.66
C GLU A 285 -2.25 -10.49 -6.29
N ILE A 286 -3.26 -10.59 -7.15
CA ILE A 286 -4.56 -9.94 -6.96
C ILE A 286 -5.43 -10.73 -5.96
N ASN A 287 -5.83 -10.09 -4.86
CA ASN A 287 -6.75 -10.63 -3.87
C ASN A 287 -8.14 -9.96 -3.97
N LEU A 288 -8.97 -10.43 -4.89
CA LEU A 288 -10.32 -9.87 -5.09
C LEU A 288 -11.18 -9.89 -3.83
N LYS A 289 -10.98 -10.87 -2.94
CA LYS A 289 -11.73 -10.93 -1.68
C LYS A 289 -11.38 -9.75 -0.78
N ALA A 290 -10.09 -9.45 -0.61
CA ALA A 290 -9.62 -8.31 0.18
C ALA A 290 -10.04 -6.97 -0.45
N MET A 291 -9.95 -6.86 -1.79
CA MET A 291 -10.43 -5.70 -2.55
C MET A 291 -11.93 -5.46 -2.32
N ASN A 292 -12.76 -6.50 -2.44
CA ASN A 292 -14.21 -6.38 -2.23
C ASN A 292 -14.55 -6.00 -0.78
N GLU A 293 -13.83 -6.54 0.21
CA GLU A 293 -14.02 -6.15 1.61
C GLU A 293 -13.67 -4.66 1.84
N MET A 294 -12.60 -4.15 1.22
CA MET A 294 -12.30 -2.72 1.28
C MET A 294 -13.39 -1.89 0.59
N MET A 295 -13.88 -2.29 -0.58
CA MET A 295 -14.98 -1.57 -1.26
C MET A 295 -16.24 -1.55 -0.40
N ARG A 296 -16.59 -2.67 0.26
CA ARG A 296 -17.71 -2.74 1.21
C ARG A 296 -17.52 -1.73 2.35
N ALA A 297 -16.34 -1.70 2.97
CA ALA A 297 -16.01 -0.77 4.04
C ALA A 297 -16.14 0.70 3.60
N GLN A 298 -15.71 1.02 2.39
CA GLN A 298 -15.77 2.37 1.86
C GLN A 298 -17.18 2.80 1.44
N LYS A 299 -18.07 1.85 1.09
CA LYS A 299 -19.49 2.14 0.88
C LYS A 299 -20.19 2.49 2.19
N ILE A 300 -19.86 1.85 3.30
CA ILE A 300 -20.43 2.14 4.62
C ILE A 300 -20.24 3.61 4.99
N VAL A 301 -19.08 4.20 4.69
CA VAL A 301 -18.79 5.61 5.00
C VAL A 301 -19.14 6.57 3.85
N GLY A 302 -19.75 6.07 2.78
CA GLY A 302 -20.17 6.87 1.63
C GLY A 302 -19.00 7.42 0.78
N ALA A 303 -17.82 6.82 0.89
CA ALA A 303 -16.66 7.15 0.07
C ALA A 303 -16.77 6.54 -1.33
N LEU A 304 -17.46 5.42 -1.47
CA LEU A 304 -17.76 4.74 -2.72
C LEU A 304 -19.28 4.56 -2.86
N LYS A 305 -19.81 4.78 -4.05
CA LYS A 305 -21.27 4.68 -4.31
C LYS A 305 -21.66 3.34 -4.92
N THR A 306 -20.85 2.82 -5.83
CA THR A 306 -21.11 1.60 -6.60
C THR A 306 -19.91 0.67 -6.58
N ASP A 307 -20.15 -0.62 -6.72
CA ASP A 307 -19.06 -1.60 -6.84
C ASP A 307 -18.33 -1.44 -8.18
N PRO A 308 -17.01 -1.65 -8.19
CA PRO A 308 -16.23 -1.64 -9.42
C PRO A 308 -16.46 -2.91 -10.26
N ASP A 309 -16.39 -2.77 -11.58
CA ASP A 309 -16.26 -3.91 -12.49
C ASP A 309 -14.77 -4.25 -12.63
N TRP A 310 -14.30 -5.17 -11.81
CA TRP A 310 -12.88 -5.56 -11.73
C TRP A 310 -12.34 -6.08 -13.07
N SER A 311 -13.19 -6.68 -13.91
CA SER A 311 -12.77 -7.21 -15.21
C SER A 311 -12.31 -6.11 -16.17
N LYS A 312 -12.78 -4.87 -15.98
CA LYS A 312 -12.41 -3.70 -16.76
C LYS A 312 -11.26 -2.90 -16.15
N ILE A 313 -11.01 -3.08 -14.85
CA ILE A 313 -10.09 -2.24 -14.06
C ILE A 313 -8.74 -2.93 -13.86
N ILE A 314 -8.74 -4.25 -13.65
CA ILE A 314 -7.52 -5.01 -13.37
C ILE A 314 -6.90 -5.51 -14.68
N ASP A 315 -5.58 -5.33 -14.79
CA ASP A 315 -4.77 -5.86 -15.89
C ASP A 315 -3.60 -6.68 -15.34
N GLU A 316 -3.78 -7.99 -15.26
CA GLU A 316 -2.75 -8.93 -14.77
C GLU A 316 -1.65 -9.24 -15.80
N SER A 317 -1.71 -8.68 -17.03
CA SER A 317 -0.68 -8.92 -18.05
C SER A 317 0.71 -8.41 -17.65
N PHE A 318 0.78 -7.52 -16.64
CA PHE A 318 2.02 -6.98 -16.08
C PHE A 318 2.60 -7.83 -14.94
N LEU A 319 1.81 -8.75 -14.38
CA LEU A 319 2.30 -9.65 -13.32
C LEU A 319 3.18 -10.76 -13.87
N PRO A 320 4.17 -11.25 -13.09
CA PRO A 320 4.79 -12.55 -13.32
C PRO A 320 3.75 -13.66 -13.42
N ASP A 321 3.99 -14.68 -14.25
CA ASP A 321 3.00 -15.72 -14.56
C ASP A 321 2.54 -16.51 -13.32
N ASP A 322 3.43 -16.71 -12.36
CA ASP A 322 3.13 -17.40 -11.11
C ASP A 322 2.23 -16.61 -10.15
N LEU A 323 2.06 -15.30 -10.38
CA LEU A 323 1.18 -14.42 -9.60
C LEU A 323 -0.18 -14.16 -10.27
N LYS A 324 -0.34 -14.54 -11.55
CA LYS A 324 -1.61 -14.38 -12.26
C LYS A 324 -2.65 -15.35 -11.72
N ARG A 325 -3.89 -14.86 -11.61
CA ARG A 325 -5.01 -15.75 -11.26
C ARG A 325 -5.18 -16.80 -12.34
N LYS A 326 -5.36 -18.06 -11.91
CA LYS A 326 -5.71 -19.12 -12.85
C LYS A 326 -7.08 -18.81 -13.41
N THR A 327 -7.20 -18.70 -14.72
CA THR A 327 -8.49 -18.67 -15.42
C THR A 327 -9.22 -19.99 -15.08
N GLN A 328 -10.34 -19.86 -14.39
CA GLN A 328 -11.25 -20.98 -14.16
C GLN A 328 -12.01 -21.33 -15.44
#